data_1673471822dfbb61438cd173fb36666d
#
_entry.id   1673471822dfbb61438cd173fb36666d
#
_cell.length_a   1.000
_cell.length_b   1.000
_cell.length_c   1.000
_cell.angle_alpha   90.00
_cell.angle_beta   90.00
_cell.angle_gamma   90.00
#
_symmetry.space_group_name_H-M   'P 1'
#
loop_
_entity.id
_entity.type
_entity.pdbx_description
1 polymer ?
#
loop_
_entity_poly.entity_id
_entity_poly.type
_entity_poly.pdbx_seq_one_letter_code
_entity_poly.pdbx_strand_id
1 'polypeptide(L)'
;MPLDHLLFYGPPGLGKTTLAGVIAEQMGVDIKITSAPALERPRDIIGILMSLKGGEILFIDEIHRLNKVAEEILYPAMEDFFLDMTTGKSQTVKTLRVPLPKFTLIGATTKAGELSGPLRDRFGIIHRLEFYTEDELSQVITRTAGILNIEITEDGAYAIAKRSRGTPRIANRLVKRVSD
;
A
#
# COMPACT_ATOMS: atom_id res chain seq x y z
N MET A 1 -20.28 1.81 0.72
CA MET A 1 -19.77 2.23 2.03
C MET A 1 -18.26 2.11 1.96
N PRO A 2 -17.46 3.13 2.26
CA PRO A 2 -16.01 2.97 2.24
C PRO A 2 -15.60 1.94 3.31
N LEU A 3 -14.55 1.18 3.01
CA LEU A 3 -13.93 0.29 3.99
C LEU A 3 -13.24 1.11 5.08
N ASP A 4 -13.05 0.52 6.23
CA ASP A 4 -12.13 1.04 7.22
C ASP A 4 -10.71 1.14 6.64
N HIS A 5 -9.89 2.03 7.19
CA HIS A 5 -8.49 2.12 6.78
C HIS A 5 -7.74 0.84 7.16
N LEU A 6 -6.88 0.36 6.25
CA LEU A 6 -6.16 -0.90 6.38
C LEU A 6 -4.66 -0.67 6.50
N LEU A 7 -4.00 -1.45 7.34
CA LEU A 7 -2.55 -1.53 7.42
C LEU A 7 -2.08 -2.94 7.07
N PHE A 8 -1.26 -3.04 6.03
CA PHE A 8 -0.56 -4.28 5.70
C PHE A 8 0.88 -4.22 6.20
N TYR A 9 1.32 -5.22 6.95
CA TYR A 9 2.70 -5.30 7.38
C TYR A 9 3.27 -6.69 7.18
N GLY A 10 4.57 -6.77 7.04
CA GLY A 10 5.29 -8.01 6.85
C GLY A 10 6.51 -7.82 5.95
N PRO A 11 7.28 -8.89 5.72
CA PRO A 11 8.48 -8.87 4.89
C PRO A 11 8.25 -8.24 3.50
N PRO A 12 9.30 -7.69 2.87
CA PRO A 12 9.19 -7.14 1.53
C PRO A 12 8.92 -8.25 0.50
N GLY A 13 8.24 -7.89 -0.59
CA GLY A 13 8.01 -8.79 -1.72
C GLY A 13 6.86 -9.77 -1.55
N LEU A 14 6.01 -9.62 -0.55
CA LEU A 14 4.85 -10.48 -0.29
C LEU A 14 3.57 -10.05 -1.03
N GLY A 15 3.61 -8.95 -1.80
CA GLY A 15 2.48 -8.53 -2.62
C GLY A 15 1.51 -7.55 -1.95
N LYS A 16 1.97 -6.73 -1.01
CA LYS A 16 1.12 -5.71 -0.34
C LYS A 16 0.44 -4.77 -1.33
N THR A 17 1.19 -4.26 -2.31
CA THR A 17 0.65 -3.40 -3.38
C THR A 17 -0.33 -4.15 -4.27
N THR A 18 -0.02 -5.39 -4.63
CA THR A 18 -0.90 -6.25 -5.44
C THR A 18 -2.20 -6.51 -4.71
N LEU A 19 -2.15 -6.80 -3.42
CA LEU A 19 -3.34 -7.04 -2.60
C LEU A 19 -4.23 -5.79 -2.54
N ALA A 20 -3.64 -4.61 -2.39
CA ALA A 20 -4.39 -3.35 -2.43
C ALA A 20 -5.09 -3.13 -3.79
N GLY A 21 -4.43 -3.48 -4.88
CA GLY A 21 -5.01 -3.44 -6.23
C GLY A 21 -6.19 -4.42 -6.39
N VAL A 22 -6.06 -5.63 -5.86
CA VAL A 22 -7.15 -6.63 -5.87
C VAL A 22 -8.37 -6.14 -5.07
N ILE A 23 -8.14 -5.51 -3.91
CA ILE A 23 -9.22 -4.92 -3.11
C ILE A 23 -9.93 -3.81 -3.90
N ALA A 24 -9.19 -2.92 -4.55
CA ALA A 24 -9.76 -1.85 -5.37
C ALA A 24 -10.63 -2.42 -6.51
N GLU A 25 -10.14 -3.44 -7.21
CA GLU A 25 -10.85 -4.13 -8.27
C GLU A 25 -12.15 -4.77 -7.75
N GLN A 26 -12.10 -5.48 -6.63
CA GLN A 26 -13.28 -6.11 -6.02
C GLN A 26 -14.31 -5.09 -5.53
N MET A 27 -13.88 -3.92 -5.12
CA MET A 27 -14.75 -2.81 -4.73
C MET A 27 -15.26 -2.00 -5.91
N GLY A 28 -14.70 -2.19 -7.12
CA GLY A 28 -15.04 -1.41 -8.30
C GLY A 28 -14.64 0.07 -8.18
N VAL A 29 -13.53 0.38 -7.52
CA VAL A 29 -13.03 1.73 -7.31
C VAL A 29 -11.60 1.88 -7.82
N ASP A 30 -11.21 3.13 -8.13
CA ASP A 30 -9.84 3.44 -8.51
C ASP A 30 -8.90 3.43 -7.30
N ILE A 31 -7.63 3.16 -7.57
CA ILE A 31 -6.56 3.20 -6.57
C ILE A 31 -5.47 4.18 -7.00
N LYS A 32 -5.05 5.04 -6.07
CA LYS A 32 -3.86 5.87 -6.21
C LYS A 32 -2.74 5.29 -5.39
N ILE A 33 -1.60 5.05 -6.01
CA ILE A 33 -0.44 4.41 -5.41
C ILE A 33 0.67 5.44 -5.25
N THR A 34 1.17 5.56 -4.03
CA THR A 34 2.32 6.39 -3.68
C THR A 34 3.18 5.72 -2.62
N SER A 35 4.23 6.39 -2.19
CA SER A 35 5.09 5.94 -1.09
C SER A 35 5.40 7.10 -0.15
N ALA A 36 5.69 6.80 1.10
CA ALA A 36 6.02 7.83 2.09
C ALA A 36 7.19 8.72 1.67
N PRO A 37 8.28 8.22 1.05
CA PRO A 37 9.35 9.07 0.52
C PRO A 37 8.91 10.10 -0.54
N ALA A 38 7.84 9.83 -1.26
CA ALA A 38 7.27 10.77 -2.24
C ALA A 38 6.39 11.87 -1.60
N LEU A 39 6.11 11.77 -0.29
CA LEU A 39 5.22 12.64 0.47
C LEU A 39 5.99 13.47 1.53
N GLU A 40 7.24 13.82 1.27
CA GLU A 40 8.09 14.52 2.23
C GLU A 40 7.64 15.95 2.53
N ARG A 41 7.03 16.61 1.55
CA ARG A 41 6.59 18.00 1.68
C ARG A 41 5.11 18.06 1.97
N PRO A 42 4.63 19.00 2.81
CA PRO A 42 3.20 19.16 3.07
C PRO A 42 2.34 19.27 1.81
N ARG A 43 2.83 19.97 0.78
CA ARG A 43 2.13 20.12 -0.51
C ARG A 43 1.93 18.79 -1.25
N ASP A 44 2.83 17.82 -1.06
CA ASP A 44 2.76 16.56 -1.79
C ASP A 44 1.62 15.68 -1.23
N ILE A 45 1.50 15.61 0.10
CA ILE A 45 0.40 14.88 0.74
C ILE A 45 -0.94 15.60 0.58
N ILE A 46 -0.97 16.93 0.69
CA ILE A 46 -2.18 17.72 0.45
C ILE A 46 -2.65 17.52 -1.00
N GLY A 47 -1.73 17.58 -1.96
CA GLY A 47 -2.04 17.42 -3.39
C GLY A 47 -2.67 16.07 -3.70
N ILE A 48 -2.12 14.98 -3.16
CA ILE A 48 -2.69 13.65 -3.41
C ILE A 48 -4.05 13.49 -2.73
N LEU A 49 -4.22 13.96 -1.49
CA LEU A 49 -5.50 13.89 -0.78
C LEU A 49 -6.59 14.69 -1.50
N MET A 50 -6.29 15.90 -1.98
CA MET A 50 -7.22 16.72 -2.74
C MET A 50 -7.57 16.15 -4.13
N SER A 51 -6.73 15.28 -4.68
CA SER A 51 -6.99 14.63 -5.96
C SER A 51 -7.88 13.40 -5.88
N LEU A 52 -8.21 12.95 -4.65
CA LEU A 52 -9.06 11.77 -4.43
C LEU A 52 -10.52 12.05 -4.79
N LYS A 53 -11.17 11.03 -5.33
CA LYS A 53 -12.61 10.99 -5.56
C LYS A 53 -13.30 10.12 -4.51
N GLY A 54 -14.61 10.24 -4.41
CA GLY A 54 -15.38 9.46 -3.45
C GLY A 54 -15.25 7.96 -3.68
N GLY A 55 -14.89 7.23 -2.63
CA GLY A 55 -14.72 5.77 -2.63
C GLY A 55 -13.35 5.27 -3.09
N GLU A 56 -12.48 6.13 -3.64
CA GLU A 56 -11.14 5.73 -4.08
C GLU A 56 -10.28 5.19 -2.93
N ILE A 57 -9.31 4.37 -3.28
CA ILE A 57 -8.28 3.88 -2.38
C ILE A 57 -7.00 4.70 -2.58
N LEU A 58 -6.42 5.17 -1.48
CA LEU A 58 -5.07 5.70 -1.43
C LEU A 58 -4.15 4.65 -0.82
N PHE A 59 -3.19 4.15 -1.59
CA PHE A 59 -2.16 3.23 -1.11
C PHE A 59 -0.85 3.98 -0.86
N ILE A 60 -0.33 3.88 0.37
CA ILE A 60 0.96 4.47 0.75
C ILE A 60 1.92 3.35 1.16
N ASP A 61 2.93 3.10 0.33
CA ASP A 61 4.00 2.16 0.65
C ASP A 61 5.02 2.78 1.62
N GLU A 62 5.68 1.93 2.39
CA GLU A 62 6.65 2.33 3.42
C GLU A 62 6.12 3.43 4.37
N ILE A 63 4.86 3.31 4.78
CA ILE A 63 4.15 4.34 5.55
C ILE A 63 4.85 4.72 6.86
N HIS A 64 5.69 3.85 7.44
CA HIS A 64 6.53 4.13 8.60
C HIS A 64 7.54 5.26 8.35
N ARG A 65 7.84 5.59 7.10
CA ARG A 65 8.78 6.66 6.72
C ARG A 65 8.11 8.03 6.55
N LEU A 66 6.82 8.16 6.79
CA LEU A 66 6.18 9.47 6.83
C LEU A 66 6.82 10.33 7.91
N ASN A 67 7.14 11.58 7.58
CA ASN A 67 7.58 12.53 8.58
C ASN A 67 6.39 13.01 9.43
N LYS A 68 6.68 13.60 10.57
CA LYS A 68 5.66 14.04 11.53
C LYS A 68 4.66 15.03 10.95
N VAL A 69 5.10 15.92 10.09
CA VAL A 69 4.21 16.93 9.46
C VAL A 69 3.22 16.26 8.52
N ALA A 70 3.68 15.29 7.72
CA ALA A 70 2.82 14.51 6.83
C ALA A 70 1.82 13.67 7.63
N GLU A 71 2.23 13.05 8.74
CA GLU A 71 1.33 12.32 9.64
C GLU A 71 0.25 13.23 10.21
N GLU A 72 0.61 14.42 10.70
CA GLU A 72 -0.33 15.38 11.28
C GLU A 72 -1.39 15.88 10.26
N ILE A 73 -1.01 16.00 8.98
CA ILE A 73 -1.96 16.29 7.90
C ILE A 73 -2.88 15.12 7.62
N LEU A 74 -2.36 13.91 7.72
CA LEU A 74 -3.10 12.68 7.41
C LEU A 74 -4.16 12.34 8.46
N TYR A 75 -3.92 12.65 9.73
CA TYR A 75 -4.83 12.28 10.83
C TYR A 75 -6.26 12.79 10.64
N PRO A 76 -6.53 14.09 10.45
CA PRO A 76 -7.89 14.58 10.23
C PRO A 76 -8.49 14.07 8.90
N ALA A 77 -7.66 13.83 7.90
CA ALA A 77 -8.11 13.26 6.63
C ALA A 77 -8.62 11.83 6.81
N MET A 78 -7.97 11.02 7.66
CA MET A 78 -8.40 9.65 7.96
C MET A 78 -9.63 9.59 8.86
N GLU A 79 -9.68 10.45 9.89
CA GLU A 79 -10.74 10.39 10.90
C GLU A 79 -12.04 11.02 10.43
N ASP A 80 -11.96 12.25 9.90
CA ASP A 80 -13.13 13.10 9.64
C ASP A 80 -13.23 13.58 8.20
N PHE A 81 -12.33 13.10 7.32
CA PHE A 81 -12.32 13.47 5.90
C PHE A 81 -12.25 14.97 5.64
N PHE A 82 -11.30 15.63 6.26
CA PHE A 82 -10.98 17.02 5.97
C PHE A 82 -9.49 17.31 6.10
N LEU A 83 -9.08 18.46 5.52
CA LEU A 83 -7.75 19.01 5.67
C LEU A 83 -7.85 20.35 6.40
N ASP A 84 -6.96 20.59 7.36
CA ASP A 84 -6.72 21.91 7.94
C ASP A 84 -5.57 22.58 7.19
N MET A 85 -5.88 23.62 6.43
CA MET A 85 -4.91 24.41 5.69
C MET A 85 -4.69 25.76 6.37
N THR A 86 -3.44 26.07 6.67
CA THR A 86 -3.09 27.37 7.25
C THR A 86 -2.79 28.35 6.12
N THR A 87 -3.57 29.43 6.03
CA THR A 87 -3.37 30.51 5.06
C THR A 87 -3.08 31.81 5.80
N GLY A 88 -2.10 32.59 5.32
CA GLY A 88 -1.78 33.93 5.84
C GLY A 88 -0.30 34.15 6.14
N LYS A 89 0.14 35.40 5.99
CA LYS A 89 1.47 35.86 6.40
C LYS A 89 1.37 36.53 7.76
N SER A 90 2.15 36.05 8.69
CA SER A 90 2.63 36.54 10.00
C SER A 90 1.73 37.27 11.01
N GLN A 91 0.57 37.82 10.70
CA GLN A 91 -0.31 38.44 11.72
C GLN A 91 -1.79 38.03 11.64
N THR A 92 -2.21 37.35 10.60
CA THR A 92 -3.57 36.84 10.45
C THR A 92 -3.53 35.41 9.92
N VAL A 93 -3.16 34.49 10.78
CA VAL A 93 -3.21 33.07 10.47
C VAL A 93 -4.67 32.62 10.51
N LYS A 94 -5.25 32.28 9.36
CA LYS A 94 -6.57 31.67 9.28
C LYS A 94 -6.40 30.20 8.94
N THR A 95 -7.00 29.34 9.74
CA THR A 95 -7.13 27.92 9.43
C THR A 95 -8.36 27.73 8.56
N LEU A 96 -8.17 27.25 7.35
CA LEU A 96 -9.24 26.89 6.43
C LEU A 96 -9.43 25.37 6.48
N ARG A 97 -10.64 24.94 6.83
CA ARG A 97 -11.01 23.53 6.79
C ARG A 97 -11.60 23.18 5.42
N VAL A 98 -10.92 22.26 4.71
CA VAL A 98 -11.31 21.80 3.38
C VAL A 98 -11.87 20.37 3.49
N PRO A 99 -13.13 20.13 3.11
CA PRO A 99 -13.69 18.78 3.13
C PRO A 99 -13.05 17.91 2.04
N LEU A 100 -12.80 16.65 2.37
CA LEU A 100 -12.36 15.60 1.45
C LEU A 100 -13.51 14.64 1.16
N PRO A 101 -13.54 14.03 -0.03
CA PRO A 101 -14.42 12.90 -0.27
C PRO A 101 -14.01 11.72 0.63
N LYS A 102 -14.97 10.89 1.01
CA LYS A 102 -14.65 9.66 1.76
C LYS A 102 -13.79 8.74 0.91
N PHE A 103 -12.70 8.28 1.48
CA PHE A 103 -11.73 7.39 0.84
C PHE A 103 -11.27 6.31 1.81
N THR A 104 -10.62 5.28 1.32
CA THR A 104 -9.96 4.28 2.13
C THR A 104 -8.44 4.43 2.01
N LEU A 105 -7.75 4.57 3.14
CA LEU A 105 -6.30 4.50 3.16
C LEU A 105 -5.85 3.06 3.36
N ILE A 106 -4.96 2.57 2.51
CA ILE A 106 -4.22 1.33 2.73
C ILE A 106 -2.75 1.69 2.92
N GLY A 107 -2.26 1.52 4.14
CA GLY A 107 -0.83 1.66 4.45
C GLY A 107 -0.11 0.33 4.31
N ALA A 108 1.13 0.35 3.84
CA ALA A 108 2.00 -0.81 3.82
C ALA A 108 3.33 -0.52 4.50
N THR A 109 3.82 -1.46 5.28
CA THR A 109 5.10 -1.33 5.97
C THR A 109 5.80 -2.68 6.13
N THR A 110 7.12 -2.67 6.02
CA THR A 110 7.97 -3.80 6.41
C THR A 110 8.38 -3.74 7.88
N LYS A 111 8.11 -2.61 8.55
CA LYS A 111 8.60 -2.29 9.89
C LYS A 111 7.46 -1.75 10.77
N ALA A 112 6.53 -2.62 11.12
CA ALA A 112 5.37 -2.23 11.93
C ALA A 112 5.73 -1.59 13.28
N GLY A 113 6.87 -1.95 13.86
CA GLY A 113 7.37 -1.38 15.11
C GLY A 113 7.87 0.06 14.99
N GLU A 114 8.19 0.54 13.77
CA GLU A 114 8.61 1.92 13.53
C GLU A 114 7.42 2.86 13.24
N LEU A 115 6.20 2.31 13.09
CA LEU A 115 5.00 3.12 12.90
C LEU A 115 4.64 3.82 14.20
N SER A 116 4.35 5.12 14.13
CA SER A 116 3.92 5.87 15.31
C SER A 116 2.62 5.30 15.88
N GLY A 117 2.48 5.30 17.21
CA GLY A 117 1.24 4.85 17.86
C GLY A 117 0.01 5.56 17.34
N PRO A 118 0.00 6.92 17.29
CA PRO A 118 -1.14 7.67 16.78
C PRO A 118 -1.56 7.31 15.35
N LEU A 119 -0.61 7.01 14.47
CA LEU A 119 -0.94 6.60 13.10
C LEU A 119 -1.49 5.17 13.08
N ARG A 120 -0.89 4.26 13.84
CA ARG A 120 -1.35 2.86 13.95
C ARG A 120 -2.79 2.77 14.43
N ASP A 121 -3.14 3.56 15.44
CA ASP A 121 -4.46 3.53 16.08
C ASP A 121 -5.59 3.98 15.15
N ARG A 122 -5.26 4.63 14.04
CA ARG A 122 -6.22 5.09 13.03
C ARG A 122 -6.56 4.05 11.98
N PHE A 123 -5.86 2.93 11.97
CA PHE A 123 -6.21 1.80 11.11
C PHE A 123 -7.21 0.88 11.81
N GLY A 124 -8.38 0.70 11.22
CA GLY A 124 -9.41 -0.19 11.74
C GLY A 124 -9.08 -1.67 11.51
N ILE A 125 -8.31 -1.97 10.47
CA ILE A 125 -7.90 -3.33 10.11
C ILE A 125 -6.38 -3.36 9.96
N ILE A 126 -5.73 -4.25 10.74
CA ILE A 126 -4.28 -4.50 10.67
C ILE A 126 -4.07 -5.95 10.26
N HIS A 127 -3.45 -6.16 9.12
CA HIS A 127 -3.23 -7.49 8.56
C HIS A 127 -1.75 -7.77 8.33
N ARG A 128 -1.27 -8.88 8.93
CA ARG A 128 0.09 -9.36 8.72
C ARG A 128 0.15 -10.26 7.49
N LEU A 129 1.09 -9.98 6.59
CA LEU A 129 1.43 -10.89 5.52
C LEU A 129 2.61 -11.76 5.96
N GLU A 130 2.48 -13.04 5.70
CA GLU A 130 3.51 -14.04 6.04
C GLU A 130 4.18 -14.56 4.77
N PHE A 131 5.32 -15.21 4.94
CA PHE A 131 5.96 -15.91 3.84
C PHE A 131 5.05 -16.98 3.27
N TYR A 132 5.09 -17.13 1.95
CA TYR A 132 4.39 -18.18 1.23
C TYR A 132 5.05 -19.53 1.45
N THR A 133 4.26 -20.59 1.48
CA THR A 133 4.75 -21.95 1.42
C THR A 133 5.26 -22.28 0.02
N GLU A 134 6.02 -23.38 -0.11
CA GLU A 134 6.51 -23.85 -1.41
C GLU A 134 5.36 -24.21 -2.35
N ASP A 135 4.28 -24.81 -1.82
CA ASP A 135 3.08 -25.15 -2.59
C ASP A 135 2.36 -23.91 -3.12
N GLU A 136 2.18 -22.90 -2.27
CA GLU A 136 1.57 -21.62 -2.67
C GLU A 136 2.42 -20.90 -3.72
N LEU A 137 3.74 -20.91 -3.57
CA LEU A 137 4.66 -20.31 -4.56
C LEU A 137 4.67 -21.09 -5.87
N SER A 138 4.57 -22.41 -5.84
CA SER A 138 4.46 -23.23 -7.04
C SER A 138 3.24 -22.84 -7.87
N GLN A 139 2.09 -22.57 -7.22
CA GLN A 139 0.89 -22.07 -7.90
C GLN A 139 1.09 -20.68 -8.50
N VAL A 140 1.74 -19.77 -7.77
CA VAL A 140 2.09 -18.44 -8.28
C VAL A 140 3.00 -18.52 -9.50
N ILE A 141 4.00 -19.41 -9.47
CA ILE A 141 4.95 -19.63 -10.56
C ILE A 141 4.24 -20.17 -11.80
N THR A 142 3.39 -21.18 -11.64
CA THR A 142 2.62 -21.77 -12.74
C THR A 142 1.72 -20.73 -13.40
N ARG A 143 1.03 -19.91 -12.59
CA ARG A 143 0.20 -18.81 -13.11
C ARG A 143 1.03 -17.78 -13.88
N THR A 144 2.18 -17.39 -13.34
CA THR A 144 3.08 -16.40 -13.98
C THR A 144 3.64 -16.96 -15.28
N ALA A 145 4.04 -18.23 -15.31
CA ALA A 145 4.51 -18.90 -16.52
C ALA A 145 3.43 -18.89 -17.61
N GLY A 146 2.17 -19.21 -17.24
CA GLY A 146 1.03 -19.13 -18.16
C GLY A 146 0.80 -17.74 -18.72
N ILE A 147 0.90 -16.69 -17.90
CA ILE A 147 0.77 -15.29 -18.36
C ILE A 147 1.90 -14.91 -19.34
N LEU A 148 3.09 -15.43 -19.13
CA LEU A 148 4.27 -15.19 -19.96
C LEU A 148 4.37 -16.14 -21.17
N ASN A 149 3.42 -17.06 -21.35
CA ASN A 149 3.44 -18.12 -22.36
C ASN A 149 4.70 -19.00 -22.28
N ILE A 150 5.17 -19.32 -21.08
CA ILE A 150 6.31 -20.19 -20.80
C ILE A 150 5.78 -21.56 -20.39
N GLU A 151 6.25 -22.61 -21.06
CA GLU A 151 5.98 -23.98 -20.62
C GLU A 151 6.83 -24.30 -19.40
N ILE A 152 6.19 -24.76 -18.32
CA ILE A 152 6.87 -25.17 -17.08
C ILE A 152 6.29 -26.49 -16.60
N THR A 153 7.15 -27.40 -16.19
CA THR A 153 6.75 -28.62 -15.52
C THR A 153 6.44 -28.37 -14.04
N GLU A 154 5.66 -29.25 -13.43
CA GLU A 154 5.35 -29.17 -12.00
C GLU A 154 6.63 -29.22 -11.15
N ASP A 155 7.56 -30.13 -11.47
CA ASP A 155 8.87 -30.23 -10.79
C ASP A 155 9.69 -28.95 -10.98
N GLY A 156 9.65 -28.35 -12.16
CA GLY A 156 10.32 -27.09 -12.45
C GLY A 156 9.75 -25.94 -11.61
N ALA A 157 8.43 -25.85 -11.52
CA ALA A 157 7.76 -24.85 -10.69
C ALA A 157 8.14 -25.00 -9.21
N TYR A 158 8.17 -26.22 -8.71
CA TYR A 158 8.53 -26.53 -7.34
C TYR A 158 10.02 -26.23 -7.05
N ALA A 159 10.90 -26.51 -8.00
CA ALA A 159 12.34 -26.19 -7.89
C ALA A 159 12.59 -24.67 -7.79
N ILE A 160 11.81 -23.85 -8.52
CA ILE A 160 11.87 -22.40 -8.42
C ILE A 160 11.26 -21.94 -7.09
N ALA A 161 10.15 -22.53 -6.66
CA ALA A 161 9.50 -22.22 -5.40
C ALA A 161 10.46 -22.36 -4.20
N LYS A 162 11.18 -23.47 -4.12
CA LYS A 162 12.20 -23.70 -3.08
C LYS A 162 13.26 -22.61 -3.01
N ARG A 163 13.65 -22.06 -4.15
CA ARG A 163 14.67 -20.99 -4.26
C ARG A 163 14.11 -19.58 -4.04
N SER A 164 12.81 -19.45 -3.94
CA SER A 164 12.12 -18.17 -3.83
C SER A 164 12.01 -17.63 -2.40
N ARG A 165 12.47 -18.40 -1.41
CA ARG A 165 12.51 -17.98 0.01
C ARG A 165 11.18 -17.45 0.53
N GLY A 166 10.07 -18.07 0.17
CA GLY A 166 8.73 -17.64 0.60
C GLY A 166 8.21 -16.35 -0.05
N THR A 167 8.87 -15.82 -1.07
CA THR A 167 8.62 -14.49 -1.60
C THR A 167 8.15 -14.51 -3.06
N PRO A 168 6.89 -14.13 -3.36
CA PRO A 168 6.37 -14.08 -4.74
C PRO A 168 7.20 -13.20 -5.68
N ARG A 169 7.73 -12.07 -5.19
CA ARG A 169 8.59 -11.18 -5.99
C ARG A 169 9.84 -11.91 -6.49
N ILE A 170 10.49 -12.70 -5.62
CA ILE A 170 11.66 -13.49 -6.00
C ILE A 170 11.24 -14.60 -6.97
N ALA A 171 10.13 -15.29 -6.71
CA ALA A 171 9.59 -16.34 -7.57
C ALA A 171 9.35 -15.80 -8.99
N ASN A 172 8.64 -14.70 -9.15
CA ASN A 172 8.36 -14.10 -10.45
C ASN A 172 9.63 -13.64 -11.17
N ARG A 173 10.62 -13.13 -10.44
CA ARG A 173 11.92 -12.77 -11.02
C ARG A 173 12.69 -13.98 -11.52
N LEU A 174 12.64 -15.10 -10.79
CA LEU A 174 13.29 -16.34 -11.21
C LEU A 174 12.62 -16.94 -12.44
N VAL A 175 11.28 -16.95 -12.51
CA VAL A 175 10.55 -17.41 -13.71
C VAL A 175 11.01 -16.64 -14.95
N LYS A 176 11.07 -15.32 -14.88
CA LYS A 176 11.54 -14.49 -16.00
C LYS A 176 12.98 -14.81 -16.41
N ARG A 177 13.87 -15.06 -15.45
CA ARG A 177 15.28 -15.38 -15.73
C ARG A 177 15.51 -16.76 -16.35
N VAL A 178 14.64 -17.71 -16.05
CA VAL A 178 14.76 -19.09 -16.59
C VAL A 178 14.17 -19.16 -18.00
N SER A 179 13.31 -18.19 -18.37
CA SER A 179 12.73 -18.12 -19.71
C SER A 179 13.61 -17.42 -20.75
N ASP A 180 14.62 -16.67 -20.32
CA ASP A 180 15.60 -16.00 -21.17
C ASP A 180 16.76 -16.96 -21.53
#